data_e575cac864e81aec16318cb5488ac201
#
_entry.id   e575cac864e81aec16318cb5488ac201
#
_cell.length_a   1.000
_cell.length_b   1.000
_cell.length_c   1.000
_cell.angle_alpha   90.00
_cell.angle_beta   90.00
_cell.angle_gamma   90.00
#
_symmetry.space_group_name_H-M   'P 1'
#
loop_
_entity.id
_entity.type
_entity.pdbx_description
1 polymer ?
#
loop_
_entity_poly.entity_id
_entity_poly.type
_entity_poly.pdbx_seq_one_letter_code
_entity_poly.pdbx_strand_id
1 'polypeptide(L)'
;MKNHHSTLSRRQFLKLLGLGGGGLGAAAISAPVIHDLDELMDLPEAIGKKPFYVREADKPTCEIDWGIMKRFDYSEVMWAGGLRKALGVEEFERILEIGRENRLLWMQEERPGYTLKEVALHDAHHYALYSFIGPQTSPTPEELGVPRYEGTPEENARLVRAFLRLHGASQVGFVELDTDTTEKFIYTHDYISWHTRPFGQGPRLDILDVDEPSEGEDFRIIPKKARYVIVYALRMSDDLMKLAPTKLGNRAQYYMYQLKSLIQGQLQNFLRTLGYLGLGEVSSYNALGIAPAFAVMCGMGELSRMGHVLTPEFGLRQRIFKLITDLPLAPGKPINFGAMNFCRTCKKCADNCPPKAISKDTEPSWDTQNKPYHNPGVKTWYWPQEKCQAYWRQIEECSICYSVCPLSKGGSRAFFHDLEKWVTANTPLFNRLFRNMDDLLDYGRRNNPKEIEGWWDINLPPWGYID
;
A
#
# COMPACT_ATOMS: atom_id res chain seq x y z
N MET A 1 -1.34 -30.89 7.28
CA MET A 1 -1.75 -29.68 6.53
C MET A 1 -2.24 -30.11 5.15
N LYS A 2 -3.53 -29.97 4.86
CA LYS A 2 -4.03 -30.20 3.50
C LYS A 2 -3.75 -28.91 2.72
N ASN A 3 -2.82 -28.97 1.78
CA ASN A 3 -2.65 -27.95 0.78
C ASN A 3 -3.98 -27.78 0.04
N HIS A 4 -4.69 -26.69 0.29
CA HIS A 4 -5.83 -26.28 -0.53
C HIS A 4 -5.31 -25.72 -1.85
N HIS A 5 -4.70 -26.59 -2.66
CA HIS A 5 -4.54 -26.32 -4.07
C HIS A 5 -5.93 -26.44 -4.71
N SER A 6 -6.24 -25.57 -5.64
CA SER A 6 -7.47 -25.61 -6.42
C SER A 6 -7.73 -27.06 -6.88
N THR A 7 -8.94 -27.53 -6.71
CA THR A 7 -9.37 -28.87 -7.18
C THR A 7 -9.33 -29.00 -8.71
N LEU A 8 -9.10 -27.91 -9.43
CA LEU A 8 -8.92 -27.88 -10.88
C LEU A 8 -7.47 -28.19 -11.24
N SER A 9 -7.26 -29.30 -11.93
CA SER A 9 -5.98 -29.62 -12.53
C SER A 9 -5.66 -28.65 -13.68
N ARG A 10 -4.36 -28.39 -13.95
CA ARG A 10 -3.86 -27.60 -15.09
C ARG A 10 -4.58 -27.98 -16.41
N ARG A 11 -4.85 -29.27 -16.62
CA ARG A 11 -5.53 -29.78 -17.80
C ARG A 11 -7.01 -29.39 -17.83
N GLN A 12 -7.70 -29.34 -16.70
CA GLN A 12 -9.08 -28.91 -16.60
C GLN A 12 -9.24 -27.40 -16.83
N PHE A 13 -8.30 -26.61 -16.31
CA PHE A 13 -8.27 -25.17 -16.55
C PHE A 13 -8.00 -24.84 -18.02
N LEU A 14 -7.01 -25.48 -18.65
CA LEU A 14 -6.73 -25.30 -20.08
C LEU A 14 -7.90 -25.76 -20.97
N LYS A 15 -8.64 -26.82 -20.57
CA LYS A 15 -9.88 -27.21 -21.24
C LYS A 15 -10.99 -26.18 -21.10
N LEU A 16 -11.14 -25.56 -19.93
CA LEU A 16 -12.10 -24.46 -19.69
C LEU A 16 -11.78 -23.22 -20.54
N LEU A 17 -10.51 -22.87 -20.67
CA LEU A 17 -10.05 -21.80 -21.56
C LEU A 17 -10.19 -22.17 -23.04
N GLY A 18 -9.91 -23.42 -23.42
CA GLY A 18 -9.99 -23.90 -24.80
C GLY A 18 -11.40 -24.08 -25.32
N LEU A 19 -12.38 -24.29 -24.45
CA LEU A 19 -13.80 -24.37 -24.81
C LEU A 19 -14.44 -22.99 -25.02
N GLY A 20 -13.75 -21.90 -24.60
CA GLY A 20 -14.24 -20.52 -24.70
C GLY A 20 -13.71 -19.69 -25.88
N GLY A 21 -12.79 -20.18 -26.70
CA GLY A 21 -12.30 -19.35 -27.79
C GLY A 21 -11.06 -19.84 -28.53
N GLY A 22 -11.23 -20.10 -29.81
CA GLY A 22 -10.13 -20.32 -30.78
C GLY A 22 -9.18 -19.13 -30.96
N GLY A 23 -9.31 -18.05 -30.17
CA GLY A 23 -8.44 -16.88 -30.20
C GLY A 23 -7.25 -16.91 -29.23
N LEU A 24 -7.28 -17.77 -28.22
CA LEU A 24 -6.19 -17.88 -27.24
C LEU A 24 -5.01 -18.72 -27.72
N GLY A 25 -5.21 -19.57 -28.74
CA GLY A 25 -4.12 -20.35 -29.35
C GLY A 25 -3.03 -19.50 -30.00
N ALA A 26 -3.39 -18.35 -30.58
CA ALA A 26 -2.44 -17.46 -31.22
C ALA A 26 -1.62 -16.60 -30.22
N ALA A 27 -2.18 -16.30 -29.05
CA ALA A 27 -1.46 -15.56 -28.00
C ALA A 27 -0.49 -16.46 -27.21
N ALA A 28 -0.74 -17.75 -27.15
CA ALA A 28 0.15 -18.71 -26.50
C ALA A 28 1.45 -18.99 -27.32
N ILE A 29 1.48 -18.66 -28.61
CA ILE A 29 2.63 -18.86 -29.46
C ILE A 29 3.71 -17.77 -29.28
N SER A 30 3.33 -16.61 -28.73
CA SER A 30 4.27 -15.51 -28.45
C SER A 30 4.73 -15.46 -26.99
N ALA A 31 4.26 -16.36 -26.14
CA ALA A 31 4.76 -16.46 -24.77
C ALA A 31 6.14 -17.15 -24.77
N PRO A 32 7.11 -16.67 -23.99
CA PRO A 32 8.39 -17.36 -23.87
C PRO A 32 8.16 -18.79 -23.41
N VAL A 33 8.87 -19.73 -24.06
CA VAL A 33 8.84 -21.17 -23.72
C VAL A 33 9.53 -21.33 -22.37
N ILE A 34 8.74 -21.49 -21.32
CA ILE A 34 9.23 -21.73 -19.97
C ILE A 34 9.40 -23.25 -19.84
N HIS A 35 10.62 -23.70 -19.78
CA HIS A 35 10.95 -25.12 -19.71
C HIS A 35 10.73 -25.74 -18.34
N ASP A 36 10.93 -24.96 -17.25
CA ASP A 36 10.65 -25.37 -15.90
C ASP A 36 10.26 -24.16 -15.04
N LEU A 37 9.23 -24.32 -14.20
CA LEU A 37 8.78 -23.26 -13.26
C LEU A 37 9.79 -23.05 -12.14
N ASP A 38 10.52 -24.10 -11.76
CA ASP A 38 11.53 -24.03 -10.71
C ASP A 38 12.79 -23.30 -11.22
N GLU A 39 13.14 -23.45 -12.50
CA GLU A 39 14.27 -22.75 -13.13
C GLU A 39 14.07 -21.23 -13.18
N LEU A 40 12.83 -20.75 -13.31
CA LEU A 40 12.50 -19.32 -13.27
C LEU A 40 12.58 -18.74 -11.85
N MET A 41 12.45 -19.57 -10.85
CA MET A 41 12.42 -19.21 -9.44
C MET A 41 13.79 -19.16 -8.79
N ASP A 42 14.72 -19.98 -9.29
CA ASP A 42 16.08 -20.10 -8.77
C ASP A 42 17.07 -19.10 -9.37
N LEU A 43 16.67 -18.31 -10.37
CA LEU A 43 17.53 -17.28 -10.94
C LEU A 43 17.62 -16.07 -9.99
N PRO A 44 18.81 -15.78 -9.44
CA PRO A 44 19.04 -14.55 -8.64
C PRO A 44 18.66 -13.28 -9.40
N GLU A 45 18.65 -13.34 -10.73
CA GLU A 45 18.23 -12.26 -11.62
C GLU A 45 16.70 -12.06 -11.69
N ALA A 46 15.89 -13.03 -11.25
CA ALA A 46 14.43 -12.90 -11.20
C ALA A 46 13.97 -12.02 -10.03
N ILE A 47 14.81 -11.90 -9.00
CA ILE A 47 14.53 -11.03 -7.85
C ILE A 47 14.68 -9.58 -8.29
N GLY A 48 13.54 -8.91 -8.47
CA GLY A 48 13.48 -7.50 -8.87
C GLY A 48 13.10 -7.25 -10.33
N LYS A 49 12.99 -8.27 -11.18
CA LYS A 49 12.39 -8.11 -12.51
C LYS A 49 10.87 -8.08 -12.40
N LYS A 50 10.25 -7.13 -13.07
CA LYS A 50 8.79 -7.06 -13.17
C LYS A 50 8.26 -8.26 -13.95
N PRO A 51 7.08 -8.81 -13.63
CA PRO A 51 6.45 -9.87 -14.40
C PRO A 51 6.34 -9.50 -15.90
N PHE A 52 6.39 -10.48 -16.77
CA PHE A 52 6.44 -10.28 -18.24
C PHE A 52 5.26 -9.50 -18.83
N TYR A 53 4.13 -9.46 -18.12
CA TYR A 53 2.93 -8.72 -18.53
C TYR A 53 2.96 -7.25 -18.08
N VAL A 54 3.93 -6.83 -17.29
CA VAL A 54 4.11 -5.45 -16.83
C VAL A 54 4.91 -4.67 -17.84
N ARG A 55 4.36 -3.54 -18.29
CA ARG A 55 5.02 -2.63 -19.21
C ARG A 55 5.35 -1.33 -18.50
N GLU A 56 6.55 -0.83 -18.74
CA GLU A 56 6.88 0.54 -18.36
C GLU A 56 6.09 1.52 -19.23
N ALA A 57 5.73 2.64 -18.67
CA ALA A 57 5.02 3.72 -19.35
C ALA A 57 5.66 5.07 -18.98
N ASP A 58 5.58 6.02 -19.91
CA ASP A 58 6.11 7.37 -19.64
C ASP A 58 5.21 8.16 -18.69
N LYS A 59 3.96 7.77 -18.60
CA LYS A 59 2.95 8.41 -17.73
C LYS A 59 2.17 7.36 -16.96
N PRO A 60 1.69 7.69 -15.75
CA PRO A 60 0.76 6.83 -15.01
C PRO A 60 -0.48 6.51 -15.83
N THR A 61 -1.10 5.37 -15.54
CA THR A 61 -2.39 4.98 -16.16
C THR A 61 -3.56 5.84 -15.69
N CYS A 62 -3.44 6.47 -14.52
CA CYS A 62 -4.32 7.57 -14.11
C CYS A 62 -3.86 8.88 -14.75
N GLU A 63 -4.78 9.58 -15.40
CA GLU A 63 -4.49 10.91 -15.93
C GLU A 63 -4.27 11.91 -14.78
N ILE A 64 -3.22 12.72 -14.86
CA ILE A 64 -2.86 13.75 -13.87
C ILE A 64 -2.84 15.12 -14.55
N ASP A 65 -3.56 16.06 -13.97
CA ASP A 65 -3.48 17.48 -14.33
C ASP A 65 -2.63 18.21 -13.28
N TRP A 66 -1.37 18.41 -13.62
CA TRP A 66 -0.42 19.11 -12.77
C TRP A 66 -0.73 20.59 -12.54
N GLY A 67 -1.53 21.19 -13.41
CA GLY A 67 -1.99 22.57 -13.26
C GLY A 67 -3.03 22.74 -12.15
N ILE A 68 -3.86 21.71 -11.93
CA ILE A 68 -4.89 21.69 -10.89
C ILE A 68 -4.36 21.11 -9.59
N MET A 69 -3.44 20.13 -9.67
CA MET A 69 -2.89 19.48 -8.50
C MET A 69 -2.09 20.44 -7.62
N LYS A 70 -2.30 20.36 -6.33
CA LYS A 70 -1.60 21.15 -5.31
C LYS A 70 -1.25 20.29 -4.12
N ARG A 71 -0.33 20.79 -3.30
CA ARG A 71 -0.01 20.18 -2.01
C ARG A 71 -1.27 20.14 -1.15
N PHE A 72 -1.42 19.07 -0.41
CA PHE A 72 -2.61 18.79 0.39
C PHE A 72 -2.29 18.93 1.89
N ASP A 73 -3.25 19.38 2.66
CA ASP A 73 -3.14 19.44 4.11
C ASP A 73 -3.49 18.06 4.72
N TYR A 74 -2.59 17.49 5.49
CA TYR A 74 -2.85 16.20 6.14
C TYR A 74 -4.07 16.22 7.06
N SER A 75 -4.40 17.35 7.68
CA SER A 75 -5.58 17.47 8.52
C SER A 75 -6.91 17.25 7.78
N GLU A 76 -6.91 17.37 6.45
CA GLU A 76 -8.06 17.07 5.58
C GLU A 76 -8.16 15.59 5.22
N VAL A 77 -7.10 14.80 5.44
CA VAL A 77 -7.15 13.35 5.20
C VAL A 77 -8.23 12.75 6.11
N MET A 78 -9.09 11.95 5.51
CA MET A 78 -10.26 11.36 6.19
C MET A 78 -9.89 10.65 7.49
N TRP A 79 -8.76 9.94 7.49
CA TRP A 79 -8.21 9.27 8.68
C TRP A 79 -7.75 10.24 9.78
N ALA A 80 -7.17 11.38 9.43
CA ALA A 80 -6.61 12.34 10.38
C ALA A 80 -7.71 13.21 11.03
N GLY A 81 -8.12 14.27 10.34
CA GLY A 81 -9.14 15.20 10.80
C GLY A 81 -10.37 15.26 9.89
N GLY A 82 -10.26 14.73 8.68
CA GLY A 82 -11.28 14.85 7.65
C GLY A 82 -12.63 14.28 8.05
N LEU A 83 -12.69 13.14 8.75
CA LEU A 83 -13.95 12.57 9.24
C LEU A 83 -14.64 13.50 10.24
N ARG A 84 -13.90 14.05 11.18
CA ARG A 84 -14.42 14.98 12.19
C ARG A 84 -14.90 16.29 11.56
N LYS A 85 -14.16 16.80 10.56
CA LYS A 85 -14.58 17.97 9.78
C LYS A 85 -15.82 17.68 8.94
N ALA A 86 -15.91 16.47 8.34
CA ALA A 86 -17.03 16.09 7.49
C ALA A 86 -18.34 15.84 8.26
N LEU A 87 -18.28 15.29 9.45
CA LEU A 87 -19.44 14.90 10.25
C LEU A 87 -19.78 15.89 11.37
N GLY A 88 -18.85 16.74 11.73
CA GLY A 88 -18.92 17.56 12.96
C GLY A 88 -18.49 16.76 14.20
N VAL A 89 -18.28 17.49 15.30
CA VAL A 89 -17.70 16.94 16.53
C VAL A 89 -18.62 15.94 17.19
N GLU A 90 -19.88 16.30 17.35
CA GLU A 90 -20.87 15.49 18.06
C GLU A 90 -21.06 14.11 17.43
N GLU A 91 -21.26 14.07 16.11
CA GLU A 91 -21.42 12.82 15.38
C GLU A 91 -20.12 12.00 15.35
N PHE A 92 -18.98 12.66 15.27
CA PHE A 92 -17.69 11.98 15.34
C PHE A 92 -17.49 11.28 16.70
N GLU A 93 -17.73 11.98 17.83
CA GLU A 93 -17.61 11.40 19.17
C GLU A 93 -18.63 10.26 19.39
N ARG A 94 -19.86 10.41 18.88
CA ARG A 94 -20.87 9.36 18.93
C ARG A 94 -20.41 8.08 18.21
N ILE A 95 -19.78 8.21 17.05
CA ILE A 95 -19.24 7.07 16.27
C ILE A 95 -18.09 6.39 17.03
N LEU A 96 -17.22 7.17 17.66
CA LEU A 96 -16.12 6.61 18.47
C LEU A 96 -16.66 5.87 19.70
N GLU A 97 -17.73 6.38 20.33
CA GLU A 97 -18.36 5.69 21.46
C GLU A 97 -18.94 4.35 21.05
N ILE A 98 -19.69 4.30 19.94
CA ILE A 98 -20.19 3.04 19.36
C ILE A 98 -19.05 2.05 19.13
N GLY A 99 -17.90 2.50 18.62
CA GLY A 99 -16.73 1.63 18.41
C GLY A 99 -16.20 1.08 19.74
N ARG A 100 -16.09 1.93 20.79
CA ARG A 100 -15.65 1.48 22.12
C ARG A 100 -16.62 0.49 22.74
N GLU A 101 -17.92 0.78 22.68
CA GLU A 101 -18.98 -0.12 23.17
C GLU A 101 -18.95 -1.47 22.45
N ASN A 102 -18.90 -1.47 21.12
CA ASN A 102 -18.81 -2.69 20.31
C ASN A 102 -17.56 -3.49 20.67
N ARG A 103 -16.41 -2.84 20.83
CA ARG A 103 -15.18 -3.51 21.22
C ARG A 103 -15.30 -4.25 22.55
N LEU A 104 -15.87 -3.60 23.57
CA LEU A 104 -16.07 -4.19 24.90
C LEU A 104 -17.10 -5.33 24.85
N LEU A 105 -18.24 -5.08 24.20
CA LEU A 105 -19.31 -6.06 24.05
C LEU A 105 -18.80 -7.33 23.35
N TRP A 106 -18.10 -7.18 22.22
CA TRP A 106 -17.61 -8.32 21.45
C TRP A 106 -16.51 -9.10 22.14
N MET A 107 -15.69 -8.46 23.00
CA MET A 107 -14.76 -9.16 23.88
C MET A 107 -15.48 -9.96 24.96
N GLN A 108 -16.52 -9.37 25.61
CA GLN A 108 -17.31 -10.03 26.65
C GLN A 108 -18.10 -11.23 26.11
N GLU A 109 -18.59 -11.11 24.88
CA GLU A 109 -19.32 -12.18 24.16
C GLU A 109 -18.37 -13.23 23.57
N GLU A 110 -17.06 -13.10 23.74
CA GLU A 110 -16.05 -13.96 23.13
C GLU A 110 -16.23 -14.12 21.62
N ARG A 111 -16.65 -13.03 20.94
CA ARG A 111 -16.90 -13.04 19.50
C ARG A 111 -15.62 -13.39 18.74
N PRO A 112 -15.63 -14.43 17.87
CA PRO A 112 -14.47 -14.84 17.11
C PRO A 112 -13.85 -13.69 16.30
N GLY A 113 -12.54 -13.48 16.44
CA GLY A 113 -11.80 -12.40 15.79
C GLY A 113 -11.84 -11.06 16.55
N TYR A 114 -12.53 -10.98 17.68
CA TYR A 114 -12.62 -9.80 18.56
C TYR A 114 -12.45 -10.15 20.05
N THR A 115 -12.01 -11.35 20.38
CA THR A 115 -11.76 -11.75 21.75
C THR A 115 -10.55 -11.02 22.33
N LEU A 116 -10.33 -11.15 23.63
CA LEU A 116 -9.19 -10.47 24.28
C LEU A 116 -7.83 -10.81 23.65
N LYS A 117 -7.64 -12.04 23.16
CA LYS A 117 -6.38 -12.45 22.51
C LYS A 117 -6.14 -11.74 21.17
N GLU A 118 -7.17 -11.56 20.34
CA GLU A 118 -7.05 -10.84 19.07
C GLU A 118 -6.87 -9.35 19.32
N VAL A 119 -7.58 -8.78 20.27
CA VAL A 119 -7.44 -7.38 20.67
C VAL A 119 -6.04 -7.12 21.24
N ALA A 120 -5.52 -7.98 22.12
CA ALA A 120 -4.16 -7.86 22.66
C ALA A 120 -3.09 -7.93 21.56
N LEU A 121 -3.22 -8.88 20.62
CA LEU A 121 -2.32 -8.97 19.46
C LEU A 121 -2.39 -7.72 18.59
N HIS A 122 -3.59 -7.19 18.33
CA HIS A 122 -3.78 -5.98 17.56
C HIS A 122 -3.14 -4.78 18.26
N ASP A 123 -3.42 -4.56 19.54
CA ASP A 123 -2.99 -3.36 20.28
C ASP A 123 -1.48 -3.32 20.54
N ALA A 124 -0.77 -4.46 20.42
CA ALA A 124 0.69 -4.50 20.49
C ALA A 124 1.38 -3.55 19.48
N HIS A 125 0.68 -3.01 18.46
CA HIS A 125 1.23 -2.05 17.52
C HIS A 125 1.48 -0.65 18.11
N HIS A 126 0.93 -0.32 19.27
CA HIS A 126 1.12 1.00 19.88
C HIS A 126 2.57 1.29 20.28
N TYR A 127 3.42 0.25 20.35
CA TYR A 127 4.85 0.45 20.57
C TYR A 127 5.58 0.64 19.24
N ALA A 128 5.80 1.89 18.85
CA ALA A 128 6.54 2.24 17.65
C ALA A 128 7.26 3.59 17.81
N LEU A 129 8.50 3.65 17.36
CA LEU A 129 9.32 4.85 17.38
C LEU A 129 9.42 5.44 15.96
N TYR A 130 9.02 6.70 15.83
CA TYR A 130 9.09 7.46 14.59
C TYR A 130 9.80 8.79 14.82
N SER A 131 10.66 9.19 13.88
CA SER A 131 11.37 10.45 13.94
C SER A 131 11.53 11.05 12.55
N PHE A 132 11.36 12.36 12.44
CA PHE A 132 11.55 13.09 11.19
C PHE A 132 13.03 13.11 10.81
N ILE A 133 13.91 13.59 11.71
CA ILE A 133 15.36 13.71 11.44
C ILE A 133 16.08 12.35 11.63
N GLY A 134 15.50 11.45 12.42
CA GLY A 134 16.08 10.14 12.72
C GLY A 134 16.74 10.08 14.10
N PRO A 135 17.17 8.88 14.50
CA PRO A 135 17.70 8.65 15.85
C PRO A 135 19.09 9.29 16.10
N GLN A 136 19.81 9.73 15.09
CA GLN A 136 21.14 10.37 15.17
C GLN A 136 22.17 9.58 15.99
N THR A 137 22.07 8.24 16.01
CA THR A 137 22.89 7.38 16.86
C THR A 137 24.11 6.78 16.16
N SER A 138 24.13 6.76 14.83
CA SER A 138 25.28 6.29 14.04
C SER A 138 26.25 7.45 13.77
N PRO A 139 27.56 7.19 13.65
CA PRO A 139 28.54 8.23 13.34
C PRO A 139 28.37 8.75 11.90
N THR A 140 28.73 10.01 11.68
CA THR A 140 28.88 10.60 10.35
C THR A 140 30.27 10.29 9.75
N PRO A 141 30.48 10.47 8.44
CA PRO A 141 31.80 10.31 7.84
C PRO A 141 32.86 11.22 8.47
N GLU A 142 32.48 12.45 8.86
CA GLU A 142 33.37 13.41 9.53
C GLU A 142 33.81 12.89 10.90
N GLU A 143 32.89 12.35 11.69
CA GLU A 143 33.18 11.73 12.99
C GLU A 143 34.08 10.48 12.85
N LEU A 144 34.00 9.79 11.69
CA LEU A 144 34.86 8.65 11.36
C LEU A 144 36.19 9.05 10.72
N GLY A 145 36.40 10.32 10.38
CA GLY A 145 37.62 10.81 9.69
C GLY A 145 37.78 10.31 8.26
N VAL A 146 36.66 10.01 7.57
CA VAL A 146 36.65 9.52 6.19
C VAL A 146 35.81 10.44 5.30
N PRO A 147 36.03 10.45 3.96
CA PRO A 147 35.19 11.20 3.05
C PRO A 147 33.77 10.60 3.01
N ARG A 148 32.78 11.43 2.66
CA ARG A 148 31.42 11.00 2.40
C ARG A 148 31.40 9.97 1.27
N TYR A 149 30.50 8.99 1.38
CA TYR A 149 30.27 8.05 0.29
C TYR A 149 29.77 8.77 -0.97
N GLU A 150 30.34 8.41 -2.12
CA GLU A 150 29.94 8.92 -3.42
C GLU A 150 29.73 7.76 -4.40
N GLY A 151 28.60 7.76 -5.08
CA GLY A 151 28.25 6.78 -6.08
C GLY A 151 27.36 7.40 -7.17
N THR A 152 27.27 6.75 -8.31
CA THR A 152 26.29 7.13 -9.34
C THR A 152 24.86 6.92 -8.82
N PRO A 153 23.84 7.61 -9.36
CA PRO A 153 22.45 7.40 -8.96
C PRO A 153 22.00 5.94 -9.03
N GLU A 154 22.49 5.18 -9.99
CA GLU A 154 22.19 3.74 -10.17
C GLU A 154 22.85 2.88 -9.09
N GLU A 155 24.11 3.17 -8.75
CA GLU A 155 24.83 2.49 -7.65
C GLU A 155 24.14 2.77 -6.31
N ASN A 156 23.80 4.02 -6.06
CA ASN A 156 23.09 4.44 -4.86
C ASN A 156 21.70 3.77 -4.76
N ALA A 157 20.95 3.72 -5.86
CA ALA A 157 19.67 3.05 -5.92
C ALA A 157 19.80 1.54 -5.63
N ARG A 158 20.85 0.89 -6.17
CA ARG A 158 21.15 -0.52 -5.89
C ARG A 158 21.50 -0.73 -4.41
N LEU A 159 22.31 0.15 -3.82
CA LEU A 159 22.71 0.10 -2.42
C LEU A 159 21.51 0.22 -1.48
N VAL A 160 20.67 1.23 -1.66
CA VAL A 160 19.45 1.44 -0.86
C VAL A 160 18.45 0.30 -1.05
N ARG A 161 18.32 -0.23 -2.27
CA ARG A 161 17.45 -1.39 -2.55
C ARG A 161 17.95 -2.63 -1.83
N ALA A 162 19.25 -2.91 -1.83
CA ALA A 162 19.83 -4.03 -1.11
C ALA A 162 19.58 -3.92 0.40
N PHE A 163 19.82 -2.73 0.97
CA PHE A 163 19.51 -2.45 2.37
C PHE A 163 18.04 -2.76 2.72
N LEU A 164 17.11 -2.17 1.98
CA LEU A 164 15.68 -2.34 2.24
C LEU A 164 15.20 -3.77 2.04
N ARG A 165 15.74 -4.48 1.04
CA ARG A 165 15.45 -5.91 0.81
C ARG A 165 15.93 -6.78 1.98
N LEU A 166 17.13 -6.52 2.50
CA LEU A 166 17.65 -7.20 3.69
C LEU A 166 16.71 -7.02 4.90
N HIS A 167 16.04 -5.86 4.99
CA HIS A 167 15.11 -5.53 6.06
C HIS A 167 13.65 -5.91 5.74
N GLY A 168 13.40 -6.70 4.71
CA GLY A 168 12.08 -7.28 4.41
C GLY A 168 11.18 -6.45 3.50
N ALA A 169 11.70 -5.40 2.84
CA ALA A 169 10.92 -4.68 1.85
C ALA A 169 10.59 -5.58 0.65
N SER A 170 9.32 -5.73 0.33
CA SER A 170 8.85 -6.50 -0.82
C SER A 170 9.09 -5.79 -2.15
N GLN A 171 9.00 -4.46 -2.15
CA GLN A 171 9.28 -3.62 -3.31
C GLN A 171 9.99 -2.33 -2.87
N VAL A 172 10.85 -1.79 -3.74
CA VAL A 172 11.58 -0.53 -3.51
C VAL A 172 11.64 0.25 -4.82
N GLY A 173 11.28 1.52 -4.77
CA GLY A 173 11.35 2.45 -5.89
C GLY A 173 11.80 3.84 -5.43
N PHE A 174 12.09 4.70 -6.39
CA PHE A 174 12.62 6.02 -6.14
C PHE A 174 11.89 7.05 -7.00
N VAL A 175 11.66 8.23 -6.43
CA VAL A 175 11.06 9.37 -7.13
C VAL A 175 11.97 10.57 -6.91
N GLU A 176 12.22 11.34 -7.96
CA GLU A 176 12.83 12.65 -7.84
C GLU A 176 11.74 13.70 -7.61
N LEU A 177 11.96 14.60 -6.67
CA LEU A 177 11.07 15.73 -6.40
C LEU A 177 11.36 16.83 -7.42
N ASP A 178 10.32 17.18 -8.15
CA ASP A 178 10.27 18.27 -9.10
C ASP A 178 9.19 19.25 -8.68
N THR A 179 9.52 20.54 -8.62
CA THR A 179 8.66 21.59 -8.05
C THR A 179 7.33 21.73 -8.78
N ASP A 180 7.31 21.51 -10.10
CA ASP A 180 6.11 21.66 -10.92
C ASP A 180 5.21 20.40 -10.87
N THR A 181 5.75 19.26 -10.42
CA THR A 181 5.07 17.96 -10.45
C THR A 181 5.10 17.23 -9.10
N THR A 182 6.07 16.38 -8.87
CA THR A 182 6.11 15.40 -7.77
C THR A 182 6.25 16.00 -6.37
N GLU A 183 6.78 17.22 -6.24
CA GLU A 183 6.81 17.96 -4.98
C GLU A 183 5.39 18.27 -4.47
N LYS A 184 4.39 18.34 -5.36
CA LYS A 184 2.98 18.53 -5.00
C LYS A 184 2.38 17.34 -4.24
N PHE A 185 3.09 16.23 -4.16
CA PHE A 185 2.70 15.09 -3.32
C PHE A 185 3.10 15.24 -1.86
N ILE A 186 4.03 16.16 -1.54
CA ILE A 186 4.39 16.51 -0.16
C ILE A 186 3.25 17.31 0.46
N TYR A 187 2.85 16.97 1.68
CA TYR A 187 1.81 17.70 2.40
C TYR A 187 2.24 19.13 2.72
N THR A 188 1.28 20.03 2.89
CA THR A 188 1.53 21.39 3.42
C THR A 188 1.69 21.38 4.93
N HIS A 189 0.95 20.50 5.61
CA HIS A 189 1.02 20.26 7.04
C HIS A 189 1.13 18.76 7.27
N ASP A 190 1.99 18.36 8.18
CA ASP A 190 2.25 16.95 8.47
C ASP A 190 1.29 16.38 9.50
N TYR A 191 1.47 15.12 9.82
CA TYR A 191 0.69 14.41 10.82
C TYR A 191 0.80 15.07 12.19
N ILE A 192 -0.34 15.17 12.86
CA ILE A 192 -0.44 15.42 14.29
C ILE A 192 -1.44 14.43 14.91
N SER A 193 -1.16 13.99 16.12
CA SER A 193 -2.10 13.14 16.84
C SER A 193 -3.36 13.92 17.21
N TRP A 194 -4.52 13.44 16.79
CA TRP A 194 -5.81 14.02 17.16
C TRP A 194 -6.09 13.96 18.68
N HIS A 195 -5.38 13.12 19.42
CA HIS A 195 -5.42 13.10 20.88
C HIS A 195 -4.74 14.32 21.51
N THR A 196 -3.69 14.85 20.88
CA THR A 196 -2.93 16.00 21.41
C THR A 196 -3.47 17.35 20.92
N ARG A 197 -3.88 17.41 19.64
CA ARG A 197 -4.45 18.62 19.03
C ARG A 197 -5.69 18.26 18.19
N PRO A 198 -6.83 18.03 18.79
CA PRO A 198 -7.99 17.44 18.11
C PRO A 198 -8.63 18.32 17.03
N PHE A 199 -8.26 19.60 16.91
CA PHE A 199 -8.82 20.56 15.93
C PHE A 199 -7.76 21.38 15.20
N GLY A 200 -6.47 21.15 15.44
CA GLY A 200 -5.39 21.92 14.85
C GLY A 200 -4.86 21.28 13.57
N GLN A 201 -4.26 22.11 12.74
CA GLN A 201 -3.34 21.64 11.70
C GLN A 201 -2.08 21.08 12.36
N GLY A 202 -1.47 20.10 11.74
CA GLY A 202 -0.15 19.60 12.16
C GLY A 202 0.96 20.61 11.85
N PRO A 203 2.21 20.26 12.18
CA PRO A 203 3.34 21.09 11.82
C PRO A 203 3.39 21.37 10.32
N ARG A 204 3.66 22.63 9.96
CA ARG A 204 3.82 23.01 8.56
C ARG A 204 5.06 22.32 7.98
N LEU A 205 4.93 21.75 6.78
CA LEU A 205 6.03 21.19 6.01
C LEU A 205 6.48 22.23 4.97
N ASP A 206 7.65 22.80 5.18
CA ASP A 206 8.25 23.74 4.26
C ASP A 206 9.45 23.11 3.55
N ILE A 207 9.58 23.37 2.25
CA ILE A 207 10.75 23.01 1.46
C ILE A 207 11.51 24.30 1.22
N LEU A 208 12.66 24.45 1.88
CA LEU A 208 13.44 25.69 1.88
C LEU A 208 14.87 25.47 1.41
N ASP A 209 15.48 26.54 0.92
CA ASP A 209 16.89 26.56 0.53
C ASP A 209 17.77 26.76 1.78
N VAL A 210 17.95 25.66 2.48
CA VAL A 210 18.77 25.57 3.71
C VAL A 210 19.63 24.32 3.66
N ASP A 211 20.73 24.32 4.41
CA ASP A 211 21.67 23.20 4.42
C ASP A 211 21.17 22.02 5.25
N GLU A 212 20.51 22.28 6.38
CA GLU A 212 20.14 21.26 7.33
C GLU A 212 18.63 21.23 7.58
N PRO A 213 18.04 20.05 7.81
CA PRO A 213 16.66 19.93 8.22
C PRO A 213 16.47 20.43 9.65
N SER A 214 15.30 20.95 9.94
CA SER A 214 14.92 21.30 11.31
C SER A 214 13.47 20.98 11.58
N GLU A 215 13.16 20.73 12.84
CA GLU A 215 11.79 20.50 13.29
C GLU A 215 11.51 21.18 14.62
N GLY A 216 10.28 21.62 14.76
CA GLY A 216 9.71 22.18 15.97
C GLY A 216 8.30 21.70 16.18
N GLU A 217 7.63 22.25 17.15
CA GLU A 217 6.26 21.88 17.45
C GLU A 217 5.29 22.19 16.29
N ASP A 218 5.54 23.31 15.58
CA ASP A 218 4.64 23.84 14.55
C ASP A 218 5.24 23.79 13.12
N PHE A 219 6.45 23.28 12.96
CA PHE A 219 7.09 23.24 11.66
C PHE A 219 8.05 22.05 11.50
N ARG A 220 8.23 21.65 10.24
CA ARG A 220 9.32 20.77 9.76
C ARG A 220 9.86 21.34 8.47
N ILE A 221 11.17 21.51 8.39
CA ILE A 221 11.85 22.05 7.24
C ILE A 221 12.58 20.93 6.50
N ILE A 222 12.23 20.77 5.23
CA ILE A 222 12.90 19.88 4.28
C ILE A 222 13.88 20.73 3.49
N PRO A 223 15.20 20.50 3.57
CA PRO A 223 16.17 21.18 2.72
C PRO A 223 15.90 20.92 1.25
N LYS A 224 15.96 21.95 0.41
CA LYS A 224 15.70 21.82 -1.04
C LYS A 224 16.66 20.85 -1.74
N LYS A 225 17.86 20.63 -1.18
CA LYS A 225 18.78 19.60 -1.65
C LYS A 225 18.27 18.17 -1.48
N ALA A 226 17.35 17.92 -0.54
CA ALA A 226 16.72 16.61 -0.31
C ALA A 226 15.65 16.33 -1.36
N ARG A 227 16.09 15.97 -2.57
CA ARG A 227 15.26 15.86 -3.79
C ARG A 227 14.78 14.46 -4.12
N TYR A 228 15.17 13.44 -3.36
CA TYR A 228 14.85 12.07 -3.70
C TYR A 228 13.96 11.45 -2.63
N VAL A 229 12.94 10.73 -3.07
CA VAL A 229 12.04 9.98 -2.20
C VAL A 229 12.32 8.50 -2.39
N ILE A 230 12.74 7.85 -1.33
CA ILE A 230 12.84 6.40 -1.23
C ILE A 230 11.44 5.90 -0.89
N VAL A 231 10.84 5.10 -1.77
CA VAL A 231 9.53 4.49 -1.58
C VAL A 231 9.72 2.99 -1.41
N TYR A 232 9.16 2.43 -0.36
CA TYR A 232 9.26 0.99 -0.13
C TYR A 232 7.94 0.41 0.37
N ALA A 233 7.72 -0.86 0.08
CA ALA A 233 6.53 -1.57 0.46
C ALA A 233 6.86 -2.78 1.33
N LEU A 234 6.01 -3.05 2.31
CA LEU A 234 6.04 -4.24 3.15
C LEU A 234 4.81 -5.09 2.84
N ARG A 235 5.02 -6.38 2.55
CA ARG A 235 3.94 -7.31 2.24
C ARG A 235 3.12 -7.62 3.49
N MET A 236 1.81 -7.58 3.37
CA MET A 236 0.86 -8.01 4.41
C MET A 236 0.55 -9.50 4.28
N SER A 237 0.28 -10.15 5.41
CA SER A 237 -0.13 -11.56 5.45
C SER A 237 -1.47 -11.78 4.74
N ASP A 238 -1.49 -12.72 3.81
CA ASP A 238 -2.70 -13.12 3.08
C ASP A 238 -3.74 -13.76 3.98
N ASP A 239 -3.29 -14.63 4.88
CA ASP A 239 -4.17 -15.38 5.74
C ASP A 239 -4.87 -14.47 6.74
N LEU A 240 -4.17 -13.47 7.29
CA LEU A 240 -4.79 -12.43 8.10
C LEU A 240 -5.78 -11.58 7.27
N MET A 241 -5.37 -11.12 6.08
CA MET A 241 -6.23 -10.27 5.24
C MET A 241 -7.57 -10.92 4.89
N LYS A 242 -7.60 -12.24 4.71
CA LYS A 242 -8.85 -12.99 4.43
C LYS A 242 -9.83 -13.00 5.60
N LEU A 243 -9.34 -12.76 6.83
CA LEU A 243 -10.17 -12.73 8.04
C LEU A 243 -10.90 -11.38 8.25
N ALA A 244 -10.79 -10.42 7.32
CA ALA A 244 -11.53 -9.17 7.41
C ALA A 244 -13.07 -9.40 7.42
N PRO A 245 -13.82 -8.65 8.24
CA PRO A 245 -13.46 -7.53 9.09
C PRO A 245 -13.23 -7.93 10.56
N THR A 246 -12.12 -8.51 10.90
CA THR A 246 -11.79 -8.89 12.29
C THR A 246 -10.53 -8.17 12.76
N LYS A 247 -10.28 -8.13 14.06
CA LYS A 247 -9.04 -7.61 14.62
C LYS A 247 -7.82 -8.36 14.07
N LEU A 248 -7.92 -9.68 13.86
CA LEU A 248 -6.89 -10.46 13.18
C LEU A 248 -6.66 -9.99 11.75
N GLY A 249 -7.74 -9.79 10.99
CA GLY A 249 -7.65 -9.29 9.60
C GLY A 249 -6.91 -7.95 9.52
N ASN A 250 -7.16 -7.06 10.45
CA ASN A 250 -6.51 -5.75 10.49
C ASN A 250 -5.08 -5.81 11.01
N ARG A 251 -4.72 -6.82 11.80
CA ARG A 251 -3.34 -7.03 12.24
C ARG A 251 -2.36 -7.10 11.08
N ALA A 252 -2.78 -7.59 9.92
CA ALA A 252 -1.96 -7.63 8.71
C ALA A 252 -1.35 -6.27 8.37
N GLN A 253 -2.12 -5.18 8.49
CA GLN A 253 -1.64 -3.83 8.20
C GLN A 253 -0.86 -3.20 9.35
N TYR A 254 -1.30 -3.39 10.60
CA TYR A 254 -0.66 -2.79 11.77
C TYR A 254 0.71 -3.38 12.05
N TYR A 255 0.90 -4.64 11.75
CA TYR A 255 2.22 -5.28 11.84
C TYR A 255 3.23 -4.61 10.89
N MET A 256 2.80 -4.22 9.68
CA MET A 256 3.67 -3.49 8.76
C MET A 256 4.05 -2.09 9.28
N TYR A 257 3.17 -1.42 10.00
CA TYR A 257 3.49 -0.16 10.64
C TYR A 257 4.56 -0.30 11.74
N GLN A 258 4.54 -1.38 12.50
CA GLN A 258 5.58 -1.68 13.49
C GLN A 258 6.93 -1.93 12.82
N LEU A 259 6.95 -2.80 11.80
CA LEU A 259 8.18 -3.08 11.05
C LEU A 259 8.75 -1.82 10.40
N LYS A 260 7.88 -0.96 9.86
CA LYS A 260 8.28 0.34 9.30
C LYS A 260 9.12 1.15 10.29
N SER A 261 8.71 1.25 11.55
CA SER A 261 9.41 2.09 12.52
C SER A 261 10.86 1.65 12.75
N LEU A 262 11.10 0.35 12.77
CA LEU A 262 12.44 -0.23 12.87
C LEU A 262 13.25 0.02 11.59
N ILE A 263 12.66 -0.28 10.44
CA ILE A 263 13.31 -0.14 9.12
C ILE A 263 13.65 1.33 8.86
N GLN A 264 12.74 2.24 9.16
CA GLN A 264 12.95 3.67 8.96
C GLN A 264 14.12 4.18 9.79
N GLY A 265 14.17 3.89 11.10
CA GLY A 265 15.26 4.34 11.97
C GLY A 265 16.61 3.79 11.54
N GLN A 266 16.66 2.53 11.14
CA GLN A 266 17.89 1.91 10.62
C GLN A 266 18.31 2.50 9.28
N LEU A 267 17.37 2.80 8.37
CA LEU A 267 17.66 3.45 7.09
C LEU A 267 18.18 4.89 7.31
N GLN A 268 17.59 5.63 8.25
CA GLN A 268 18.04 6.98 8.61
C GLN A 268 19.48 6.95 9.14
N ASN A 269 19.80 6.01 10.03
CA ASN A 269 21.19 5.84 10.51
C ASN A 269 22.13 5.38 9.39
N PHE A 270 21.70 4.50 8.51
CA PHE A 270 22.49 4.07 7.35
C PHE A 270 22.86 5.24 6.44
N LEU A 271 21.88 6.08 6.09
CA LEU A 271 22.10 7.27 5.28
C LEU A 271 23.01 8.27 6.00
N ARG A 272 22.82 8.49 7.31
CA ARG A 272 23.68 9.34 8.12
C ARG A 272 25.15 8.91 8.06
N THR A 273 25.42 7.63 8.22
CA THR A 273 26.81 7.11 8.14
C THR A 273 27.41 7.27 6.74
N LEU A 274 26.60 7.27 5.69
CA LEU A 274 27.04 7.56 4.33
C LEU A 274 27.25 9.07 4.08
N GLY A 275 26.80 9.94 4.99
CA GLY A 275 26.89 11.39 4.89
C GLY A 275 25.70 12.05 4.18
N TYR A 276 24.53 11.42 4.26
CA TYR A 276 23.30 11.89 3.62
C TYR A 276 22.15 12.03 4.61
N LEU A 277 21.21 12.90 4.29
CA LEU A 277 19.99 13.10 5.05
C LEU A 277 19.04 11.91 4.90
N GLY A 278 18.31 11.61 5.96
CA GLY A 278 17.20 10.65 5.96
C GLY A 278 16.02 11.24 6.70
N LEU A 279 15.06 11.86 5.97
CA LEU A 279 13.88 12.50 6.56
C LEU A 279 12.71 11.52 6.55
N GLY A 280 12.33 11.03 7.73
CA GLY A 280 11.34 9.97 7.90
C GLY A 280 9.94 10.46 8.24
N GLU A 281 9.00 9.55 8.19
CA GLU A 281 7.61 9.79 8.62
C GLU A 281 7.52 9.76 10.15
N VAL A 282 6.82 10.71 10.73
CA VAL A 282 6.64 10.85 12.19
C VAL A 282 5.50 10.03 12.77
N SER A 283 4.88 9.19 11.97
CA SER A 283 3.68 8.43 12.33
C SER A 283 3.60 7.13 11.56
N SER A 284 2.83 6.18 12.08
CA SER A 284 2.40 5.00 11.33
C SER A 284 1.51 5.36 10.13
N TYR A 285 0.89 6.54 10.08
CA TYR A 285 -0.20 6.89 9.18
C TYR A 285 0.20 7.82 8.02
N ASN A 286 1.13 7.40 7.16
CA ASN A 286 1.47 8.12 5.91
C ASN A 286 1.74 9.63 6.08
N ALA A 287 2.59 10.00 7.02
CA ALA A 287 3.09 11.37 7.15
C ALA A 287 3.91 11.80 5.91
N LEU A 288 4.43 13.01 5.88
CA LEU A 288 5.21 13.65 4.82
C LEU A 288 4.47 13.88 3.50
N GLY A 289 3.74 12.94 2.97
CA GLY A 289 3.11 13.09 1.66
C GLY A 289 2.28 11.88 1.22
N ILE A 290 1.73 11.95 0.02
CA ILE A 290 0.74 11.01 -0.54
C ILE A 290 1.45 9.73 -1.02
N ALA A 291 1.53 8.69 -0.16
CA ALA A 291 2.21 7.44 -0.47
C ALA A 291 1.74 6.75 -1.77
N PRO A 292 0.43 6.66 -2.07
CA PRO A 292 -0.02 6.10 -3.35
C PRO A 292 0.53 6.83 -4.57
N ALA A 293 0.63 8.16 -4.54
CA ALA A 293 1.15 8.95 -5.64
C ALA A 293 2.63 8.63 -5.91
N PHE A 294 3.46 8.63 -4.87
CA PHE A 294 4.87 8.24 -4.99
C PHE A 294 5.04 6.81 -5.51
N ALA A 295 4.22 5.86 -5.02
CA ALA A 295 4.29 4.47 -5.45
C ALA A 295 3.93 4.27 -6.93
N VAL A 296 2.94 5.03 -7.43
CA VAL A 296 2.60 5.03 -8.86
C VAL A 296 3.76 5.61 -9.70
N MET A 297 4.32 6.74 -9.27
CA MET A 297 5.40 7.40 -10.01
C MET A 297 6.69 6.59 -10.06
N CYS A 298 7.04 5.86 -9.01
CA CYS A 298 8.22 4.99 -9.01
C CYS A 298 7.98 3.60 -9.64
N GLY A 299 6.78 3.34 -10.17
CA GLY A 299 6.46 2.11 -10.89
C GLY A 299 6.21 0.89 -10.01
N MET A 300 5.73 1.07 -8.78
CA MET A 300 5.29 -0.05 -7.94
C MET A 300 3.95 -0.63 -8.38
N GLY A 301 3.05 0.21 -8.94
CA GLY A 301 1.73 -0.26 -9.32
C GLY A 301 0.87 0.82 -9.98
N GLU A 302 -0.40 0.50 -10.14
CA GLU A 302 -1.43 1.40 -10.67
C GLU A 302 -2.46 1.76 -9.60
N LEU A 303 -3.09 2.94 -9.76
CA LEU A 303 -4.16 3.38 -8.86
C LEU A 303 -5.42 2.54 -9.09
N SER A 304 -6.00 2.01 -8.01
CA SER A 304 -7.24 1.24 -8.06
C SER A 304 -8.49 2.10 -7.90
N ARG A 305 -9.65 1.50 -8.11
CA ARG A 305 -10.98 2.11 -7.80
C ARG A 305 -11.10 2.65 -6.38
N MET A 306 -10.36 2.10 -5.45
CA MET A 306 -10.38 2.50 -4.04
C MET A 306 -9.39 3.62 -3.70
N GLY A 307 -8.63 4.14 -4.69
CA GLY A 307 -7.56 5.09 -4.43
C GLY A 307 -6.31 4.49 -3.77
N HIS A 308 -6.21 3.16 -3.71
CA HIS A 308 -5.02 2.44 -3.24
C HIS A 308 -4.23 1.87 -4.42
N VAL A 309 -2.94 1.64 -4.23
CA VAL A 309 -2.07 1.10 -5.28
C VAL A 309 -2.23 -0.42 -5.36
N LEU A 310 -2.56 -0.88 -6.56
CA LEU A 310 -2.46 -2.29 -6.94
C LEU A 310 -1.09 -2.54 -7.53
N THR A 311 -0.38 -3.50 -6.98
CA THR A 311 0.91 -3.94 -7.53
C THR A 311 0.75 -5.24 -8.31
N PRO A 312 1.61 -5.48 -9.32
CA PRO A 312 1.53 -6.69 -10.11
C PRO A 312 1.69 -7.96 -9.28
N GLU A 313 2.62 -7.96 -8.32
CA GLU A 313 2.98 -9.15 -7.54
C GLU A 313 2.01 -9.39 -6.38
N PHE A 314 1.67 -8.34 -5.64
CA PHE A 314 0.94 -8.46 -4.37
C PHE A 314 -0.46 -7.85 -4.37
N GLY A 315 -0.87 -7.20 -5.46
CA GLY A 315 -2.15 -6.49 -5.51
C GLY A 315 -2.22 -5.40 -4.43
N LEU A 316 -3.23 -5.47 -3.56
CA LEU A 316 -3.39 -4.55 -2.41
C LEU A 316 -2.70 -5.02 -1.12
N ARG A 317 -2.07 -6.20 -1.12
CA ARG A 317 -1.52 -6.85 0.09
C ARG A 317 -0.17 -6.28 0.49
N GLN A 318 -0.07 -4.97 0.52
CA GLN A 318 1.14 -4.28 0.96
C GLN A 318 0.83 -2.93 1.58
N ARG A 319 1.77 -2.47 2.41
CA ARG A 319 1.81 -1.11 2.94
C ARG A 319 3.01 -0.38 2.36
N ILE A 320 2.77 0.84 1.92
CA ILE A 320 3.75 1.67 1.22
C ILE A 320 4.21 2.76 2.17
N PHE A 321 5.51 2.94 2.25
CA PHE A 321 6.19 3.89 3.11
C PHE A 321 7.21 4.69 2.31
N LYS A 322 7.67 5.81 2.88
CA LYS A 322 8.59 6.70 2.20
C LYS A 322 9.54 7.40 3.16
N LEU A 323 10.65 7.84 2.61
CA LEU A 323 11.68 8.62 3.27
C LEU A 323 12.29 9.57 2.24
N ILE A 324 12.59 10.82 2.64
CA ILE A 324 13.20 11.82 1.77
C ILE A 324 14.70 11.90 2.06
N THR A 325 15.52 12.03 1.02
CA THR A 325 16.97 12.07 1.12
C THR A 325 17.59 13.02 0.07
N ASP A 326 18.79 13.49 0.35
CA ASP A 326 19.64 14.19 -0.61
C ASP A 326 20.63 13.25 -1.33
N LEU A 327 20.64 11.94 -1.01
CA LEU A 327 21.39 10.94 -1.77
C LEU A 327 20.84 10.87 -3.21
N PRO A 328 21.65 11.15 -4.25
CA PRO A 328 21.19 11.04 -5.63
C PRO A 328 20.76 9.60 -5.96
N LEU A 329 19.53 9.41 -6.44
CA LEU A 329 18.95 8.11 -6.72
C LEU A 329 18.38 8.06 -8.14
N ALA A 330 18.57 6.97 -8.87
CA ALA A 330 17.96 6.78 -10.17
C ALA A 330 16.43 6.57 -10.01
N PRO A 331 15.57 7.50 -10.49
CA PRO A 331 14.13 7.41 -10.33
C PRO A 331 13.54 6.28 -11.18
N GLY A 332 12.47 5.67 -10.67
CA GLY A 332 11.68 4.70 -11.42
C GLY A 332 10.75 5.36 -12.44
N LYS A 333 10.08 4.54 -13.23
CA LYS A 333 9.02 4.98 -14.16
C LYS A 333 7.69 4.35 -13.80
N PRO A 334 6.56 5.03 -14.03
CA PRO A 334 5.24 4.44 -13.90
C PRO A 334 5.10 3.15 -14.72
N ILE A 335 4.18 2.29 -14.32
CA ILE A 335 3.89 1.04 -15.01
C ILE A 335 2.43 0.94 -15.43
N ASN A 336 2.18 0.11 -16.41
CA ASN A 336 0.87 -0.31 -16.83
C ASN A 336 0.80 -1.83 -16.89
N PHE A 337 -0.07 -2.43 -16.09
CA PHE A 337 -0.40 -3.86 -16.16
C PHE A 337 -1.91 -4.11 -16.22
N GLY A 338 -2.69 -3.08 -16.57
CA GLY A 338 -4.12 -3.16 -16.82
C GLY A 338 -5.00 -3.14 -15.60
N ALA A 339 -4.48 -2.87 -14.40
CA ALA A 339 -5.29 -2.86 -13.18
C ALA A 339 -6.40 -1.81 -13.21
N MET A 340 -6.10 -0.62 -13.70
CA MET A 340 -7.11 0.44 -13.83
C MET A 340 -8.22 0.06 -14.81
N ASN A 341 -7.88 -0.55 -15.94
CA ASN A 341 -8.85 -1.07 -16.90
C ASN A 341 -9.72 -2.20 -16.31
N PHE A 342 -9.11 -3.12 -15.56
CA PHE A 342 -9.84 -4.16 -14.85
C PHE A 342 -10.82 -3.56 -13.83
N CYS A 343 -10.42 -2.53 -13.09
CA CYS A 343 -11.27 -1.85 -12.11
C CYS A 343 -12.54 -1.24 -12.73
N ARG A 344 -12.53 -0.82 -14.01
CA ARG A 344 -13.72 -0.28 -14.70
C ARG A 344 -14.88 -1.28 -14.71
N THR A 345 -14.59 -2.55 -14.90
CA THR A 345 -15.58 -3.61 -15.06
C THR A 345 -15.76 -4.50 -13.83
N CYS A 346 -14.73 -4.70 -13.03
CA CYS A 346 -14.75 -5.64 -11.89
C CYS A 346 -15.74 -5.23 -10.80
N LYS A 347 -15.62 -4.04 -10.21
CA LYS A 347 -16.50 -3.48 -9.15
C LYS A 347 -16.66 -4.35 -7.89
N LYS A 348 -15.93 -5.47 -7.72
CA LYS A 348 -16.12 -6.43 -6.62
C LYS A 348 -15.96 -5.79 -5.25
N CYS A 349 -14.98 -4.88 -5.09
CA CYS A 349 -14.79 -4.11 -3.86
C CYS A 349 -15.99 -3.21 -3.52
N ALA A 350 -16.61 -2.58 -4.53
CA ALA A 350 -17.79 -1.73 -4.36
C ALA A 350 -19.05 -2.55 -4.02
N ASP A 351 -19.19 -3.73 -4.64
CA ASP A 351 -20.32 -4.63 -4.39
C ASP A 351 -20.30 -5.20 -2.97
N ASN A 352 -19.09 -5.49 -2.45
CA ASN A 352 -18.88 -6.02 -1.10
C ASN A 352 -18.68 -4.95 -0.01
N CYS A 353 -18.69 -3.66 -0.38
CA CYS A 353 -18.56 -2.57 0.59
C CYS A 353 -19.83 -2.46 1.46
N PRO A 354 -19.79 -2.74 2.79
CA PRO A 354 -20.99 -2.72 3.62
C PRO A 354 -21.67 -1.34 3.65
N PRO A 355 -20.95 -0.22 3.87
CA PRO A 355 -21.57 1.11 3.86
C PRO A 355 -21.84 1.64 2.44
N LYS A 356 -21.60 0.84 1.38
CA LYS A 356 -21.79 1.23 -0.02
C LYS A 356 -21.07 2.55 -0.37
N ALA A 357 -19.90 2.75 0.21
CA ALA A 357 -19.12 3.96 0.01
C ALA A 357 -18.38 3.96 -1.34
N ILE A 358 -17.78 2.83 -1.74
CA ILE A 358 -16.94 2.77 -2.95
C ILE A 358 -17.81 2.96 -4.21
N SER A 359 -17.38 3.88 -5.11
CA SER A 359 -18.10 4.19 -6.34
C SER A 359 -18.30 2.95 -7.23
N LYS A 360 -19.49 2.86 -7.83
CA LYS A 360 -19.84 1.84 -8.83
C LYS A 360 -19.77 2.35 -10.27
N ASP A 361 -19.33 3.59 -10.48
CA ASP A 361 -19.20 4.17 -11.81
C ASP A 361 -18.18 3.37 -12.63
N THR A 362 -18.44 3.22 -13.90
CA THR A 362 -17.54 2.49 -14.81
C THR A 362 -16.30 3.31 -15.05
N GLU A 363 -16.47 4.60 -15.35
CA GLU A 363 -15.36 5.49 -15.68
C GLU A 363 -14.88 6.30 -14.46
N PRO A 364 -13.56 6.55 -14.34
CA PRO A 364 -13.03 7.53 -13.41
C PRO A 364 -13.42 8.96 -13.85
N SER A 365 -13.47 9.89 -12.89
CA SER A 365 -13.87 11.27 -13.08
C SER A 365 -12.83 12.24 -12.52
N TRP A 366 -12.86 13.47 -12.99
CA TRP A 366 -12.13 14.61 -12.39
C TRP A 366 -12.93 15.28 -11.26
N ASP A 367 -14.22 14.95 -11.13
CA ASP A 367 -15.13 15.56 -10.17
C ASP A 367 -14.82 15.07 -8.75
N THR A 368 -14.22 15.94 -7.95
CA THR A 368 -13.93 15.71 -6.52
C THR A 368 -15.16 15.72 -5.64
N GLN A 369 -16.37 15.94 -6.22
CA GLN A 369 -17.62 16.09 -5.45
C GLN A 369 -17.56 17.21 -4.41
N ASN A 370 -16.69 18.21 -4.62
CA ASN A 370 -16.44 19.33 -3.71
C ASN A 370 -16.13 18.89 -2.26
N LYS A 371 -15.53 17.72 -2.09
CA LYS A 371 -15.15 17.21 -0.77
C LYS A 371 -13.73 17.64 -0.41
N PRO A 372 -13.51 18.23 0.78
CA PRO A 372 -12.19 18.75 1.19
C PRO A 372 -11.13 17.66 1.30
N TYR A 373 -11.53 16.42 1.56
CA TYR A 373 -10.64 15.26 1.64
C TYR A 373 -10.30 14.63 0.27
N HIS A 374 -10.80 15.18 -0.82
CA HIS A 374 -10.40 14.77 -2.17
C HIS A 374 -9.39 15.77 -2.74
N ASN A 375 -8.16 15.31 -2.99
CA ASN A 375 -7.16 16.14 -3.67
C ASN A 375 -7.52 16.24 -5.15
N PRO A 376 -7.72 17.44 -5.71
CA PRO A 376 -7.99 17.63 -7.12
C PRO A 376 -6.74 17.34 -7.98
N GLY A 377 -6.91 17.16 -9.29
CA GLY A 377 -5.80 16.99 -10.23
C GLY A 377 -5.48 15.53 -10.57
N VAL A 378 -6.26 14.58 -10.08
CA VAL A 378 -6.17 13.17 -10.47
C VAL A 378 -7.52 12.68 -10.99
N LYS A 379 -7.54 12.05 -12.16
CA LYS A 379 -8.73 11.38 -12.68
C LYS A 379 -8.85 10.00 -12.06
N THR A 380 -9.79 9.84 -11.13
CA THR A 380 -9.99 8.60 -10.38
C THR A 380 -11.46 8.41 -10.01
N TRP A 381 -11.78 7.33 -9.31
CA TRP A 381 -13.12 7.15 -8.74
C TRP A 381 -13.18 7.82 -7.37
N TYR A 382 -13.70 9.03 -7.34
CA TYR A 382 -14.03 9.70 -6.09
C TYR A 382 -15.29 9.11 -5.46
N TRP A 383 -15.33 9.04 -4.13
CA TRP A 383 -16.42 8.44 -3.40
C TRP A 383 -16.51 8.99 -1.97
N PRO A 384 -17.68 8.97 -1.31
CA PRO A 384 -17.88 9.53 0.02
C PRO A 384 -17.12 8.72 1.09
N GLN A 385 -15.86 9.08 1.32
CA GLN A 385 -14.96 8.38 2.24
C GLN A 385 -15.44 8.43 3.69
N GLU A 386 -16.20 9.46 4.08
CA GLU A 386 -16.83 9.58 5.39
C GLU A 386 -17.73 8.39 5.72
N LYS A 387 -18.47 7.84 4.73
CA LYS A 387 -19.28 6.63 4.93
C LYS A 387 -18.42 5.41 5.25
N CYS A 388 -17.27 5.28 4.60
CA CYS A 388 -16.33 4.20 4.85
C CYS A 388 -15.72 4.35 6.24
N GLN A 389 -15.23 5.53 6.59
CA GLN A 389 -14.54 5.77 7.85
C GLN A 389 -15.49 5.71 9.04
N ALA A 390 -16.73 6.19 8.90
CA ALA A 390 -17.74 6.05 9.94
C ALA A 390 -18.04 4.56 10.24
N TYR A 391 -18.29 3.76 9.19
CA TYR A 391 -18.48 2.31 9.34
C TYR A 391 -17.24 1.62 9.91
N TRP A 392 -16.05 1.94 9.39
CA TRP A 392 -14.78 1.39 9.82
C TRP A 392 -14.55 1.60 11.33
N ARG A 393 -14.88 2.79 11.85
CA ARG A 393 -14.80 3.12 13.27
C ARG A 393 -15.81 2.37 14.14
N GLN A 394 -17.05 2.21 13.63
CA GLN A 394 -18.12 1.52 14.36
C GLN A 394 -17.85 0.02 14.54
N ILE A 395 -17.24 -0.63 13.56
CA ILE A 395 -16.93 -2.07 13.63
C ILE A 395 -15.49 -2.36 14.03
N GLU A 396 -14.80 -1.36 14.53
CA GLU A 396 -13.41 -1.51 14.96
C GLU A 396 -12.51 -2.09 13.85
N GLU A 397 -12.61 -1.51 12.65
CA GLU A 397 -11.83 -1.77 11.46
C GLU A 397 -12.45 -2.79 10.45
N CYS A 398 -12.29 -2.52 9.16
CA CYS A 398 -13.00 -3.25 8.10
C CYS A 398 -12.09 -4.05 7.15
N SER A 399 -11.39 -3.39 6.25
CA SER A 399 -10.50 -4.00 5.22
C SER A 399 -11.13 -5.02 4.25
N ILE A 400 -12.47 -5.14 4.19
CA ILE A 400 -13.16 -6.08 3.30
C ILE A 400 -12.79 -5.87 1.83
N CYS A 401 -12.67 -4.61 1.39
CA CYS A 401 -12.32 -4.29 0.01
C CYS A 401 -10.95 -4.82 -0.42
N TYR A 402 -10.01 -4.94 0.52
CA TYR A 402 -8.70 -5.56 0.28
C TYR A 402 -8.82 -7.08 0.12
N SER A 403 -9.60 -7.72 1.00
CA SER A 403 -9.72 -9.18 1.03
C SER A 403 -10.53 -9.76 -0.14
N VAL A 404 -11.42 -8.98 -0.75
CA VAL A 404 -12.23 -9.42 -1.89
C VAL A 404 -11.63 -9.07 -3.25
N CYS A 405 -10.54 -8.31 -3.31
CA CYS A 405 -9.96 -7.89 -4.58
C CYS A 405 -9.34 -9.08 -5.33
N PRO A 406 -9.79 -9.41 -6.56
CA PRO A 406 -9.24 -10.53 -7.32
C PRO A 406 -7.74 -10.37 -7.60
N LEU A 407 -7.28 -9.15 -7.92
CA LEU A 407 -5.88 -8.87 -8.18
C LEU A 407 -4.97 -8.95 -6.94
N SER A 408 -5.56 -9.12 -5.75
CA SER A 408 -4.82 -9.32 -4.50
C SER A 408 -4.67 -10.80 -4.13
N LYS A 409 -5.04 -11.71 -4.99
CA LYS A 409 -5.00 -13.16 -4.75
C LYS A 409 -3.72 -13.78 -5.30
N GLY A 410 -3.39 -14.93 -4.76
CA GLY A 410 -2.24 -15.73 -5.19
C GLY A 410 -0.93 -15.37 -4.48
N GLY A 411 -0.10 -16.37 -4.27
CA GLY A 411 1.30 -16.21 -3.89
C GLY A 411 2.13 -15.78 -5.09
N SER A 412 3.36 -15.38 -4.86
CA SER A 412 4.35 -15.05 -5.90
C SER A 412 4.59 -16.19 -6.91
N ARG A 413 4.12 -17.40 -6.62
CA ARG A 413 4.35 -18.64 -7.36
C ARG A 413 3.14 -19.15 -8.17
N ALA A 414 2.03 -18.41 -8.22
CA ALA A 414 0.84 -18.90 -8.92
C ALA A 414 0.80 -18.43 -10.38
N PHE A 415 1.36 -19.19 -11.30
CA PHE A 415 1.31 -18.95 -12.75
C PHE A 415 -0.10 -18.58 -13.26
N PHE A 416 -1.15 -19.15 -12.69
CA PHE A 416 -2.52 -18.84 -13.08
C PHE A 416 -2.92 -17.40 -12.77
N HIS A 417 -2.44 -16.84 -11.67
CA HIS A 417 -2.70 -15.44 -11.32
C HIS A 417 -1.90 -14.48 -12.21
N ASP A 418 -0.72 -14.87 -12.65
CA ASP A 418 0.04 -14.08 -13.62
C ASP A 418 -0.61 -14.13 -15.00
N LEU A 419 -1.14 -15.28 -15.40
CA LEU A 419 -1.91 -15.40 -16.64
C LEU A 419 -3.23 -14.58 -16.54
N GLU A 420 -3.94 -14.62 -15.42
CA GLU A 420 -5.12 -13.80 -15.17
C GLU A 420 -4.80 -12.31 -15.31
N LYS A 421 -3.74 -11.84 -14.64
CA LYS A 421 -3.29 -10.45 -14.72
C LYS A 421 -2.86 -10.07 -16.14
N TRP A 422 -2.15 -10.95 -16.84
CA TRP A 422 -1.79 -10.71 -18.23
C TRP A 422 -3.01 -10.60 -19.16
N VAL A 423 -3.98 -11.48 -19.03
CA VAL A 423 -5.21 -11.44 -19.84
C VAL A 423 -6.00 -10.17 -19.51
N THR A 424 -6.15 -9.81 -18.25
CA THR A 424 -6.86 -8.59 -17.83
C THR A 424 -6.16 -7.30 -18.30
N ALA A 425 -4.83 -7.33 -18.39
CA ALA A 425 -4.05 -6.20 -18.91
C ALA A 425 -4.28 -5.97 -20.41
N ASN A 426 -4.54 -7.04 -21.17
CA ASN A 426 -4.60 -6.98 -22.64
C ASN A 426 -6.03 -6.99 -23.21
N THR A 427 -7.03 -7.47 -22.45
CA THR A 427 -8.42 -7.51 -22.92
C THR A 427 -9.44 -7.46 -21.78
N PRO A 428 -10.49 -6.65 -21.90
CA PRO A 428 -11.58 -6.63 -20.93
C PRO A 428 -12.58 -7.79 -21.06
N LEU A 429 -12.48 -8.60 -22.15
CA LEU A 429 -13.47 -9.64 -22.48
C LEU A 429 -13.65 -10.67 -21.37
N PHE A 430 -12.60 -10.99 -20.62
CA PHE A 430 -12.61 -12.02 -19.60
C PHE A 430 -12.71 -11.48 -18.16
N ASN A 431 -12.79 -10.16 -17.96
CA ASN A 431 -12.82 -9.55 -16.63
C ASN A 431 -13.96 -10.09 -15.75
N ARG A 432 -15.15 -10.34 -16.35
CA ARG A 432 -16.29 -10.91 -15.65
C ARG A 432 -16.07 -12.37 -15.27
N LEU A 433 -15.38 -13.12 -16.14
CA LEU A 433 -15.04 -14.51 -15.87
C LEU A 433 -14.07 -14.61 -14.68
N PHE A 434 -12.98 -13.85 -14.70
CA PHE A 434 -11.98 -13.84 -13.63
C PHE A 434 -12.57 -13.37 -12.29
N ARG A 435 -13.41 -12.34 -12.32
CA ARG A 435 -14.13 -11.91 -11.13
C ARG A 435 -14.97 -13.05 -10.51
N ASN A 436 -15.66 -13.84 -11.34
CA ASN A 436 -16.52 -14.92 -10.88
C ASN A 436 -15.73 -16.17 -10.49
N MET A 437 -14.60 -16.44 -11.16
CA MET A 437 -13.69 -17.54 -10.80
C MET A 437 -13.14 -17.40 -9.39
N ASP A 438 -12.82 -16.17 -8.97
CA ASP A 438 -12.37 -15.90 -7.61
C ASP A 438 -13.39 -16.32 -6.54
N ASP A 439 -14.69 -16.13 -6.82
CA ASP A 439 -15.76 -16.59 -5.95
C ASP A 439 -15.95 -18.12 -6.01
N LEU A 440 -15.81 -18.71 -7.20
CA LEU A 440 -15.96 -20.14 -7.42
C LEU A 440 -14.81 -20.97 -6.78
N LEU A 441 -13.61 -20.40 -6.71
CA LEU A 441 -12.43 -21.05 -6.15
C LEU A 441 -12.23 -20.76 -4.66
N ASP A 442 -13.16 -20.08 -4.02
CA ASP A 442 -13.16 -19.74 -2.60
C ASP A 442 -11.88 -18.97 -2.15
N TYR A 443 -11.39 -18.10 -3.04
CA TYR A 443 -10.28 -17.18 -2.69
C TYR A 443 -10.73 -15.95 -1.90
N GLY A 444 -12.00 -15.88 -1.56
CA GLY A 444 -12.63 -14.79 -0.84
C GLY A 444 -12.29 -14.71 0.64
N ARG A 445 -13.16 -14.05 1.36
CA ARG A 445 -13.08 -13.90 2.81
C ARG A 445 -13.28 -15.23 3.51
N ARG A 446 -12.54 -15.41 4.61
CA ARG A 446 -12.66 -16.51 5.54
C ARG A 446 -13.08 -15.97 6.90
N ASN A 447 -14.35 -15.77 7.12
CA ASN A 447 -14.87 -15.10 8.30
C ASN A 447 -15.83 -15.97 9.14
N ASN A 448 -15.86 -17.27 8.91
CA ASN A 448 -16.59 -18.16 9.82
C ASN A 448 -15.77 -18.41 11.11
N PRO A 449 -16.43 -18.69 12.25
CA PRO A 449 -15.75 -18.83 13.54
C PRO A 449 -14.64 -19.88 13.57
N LYS A 450 -14.78 -20.97 12.83
CA LYS A 450 -13.74 -22.03 12.78
C LYS A 450 -12.49 -21.59 12.05
N GLU A 451 -12.63 -20.83 10.97
CA GLU A 451 -11.49 -20.30 10.22
C GLU A 451 -10.75 -19.21 11.00
N ILE A 452 -11.48 -18.35 11.73
CA ILE A 452 -10.90 -17.33 12.60
C ILE A 452 -10.12 -18.00 13.74
N GLU A 453 -10.72 -18.97 14.41
CA GLU A 453 -10.05 -19.70 15.49
C GLU A 453 -8.88 -20.53 14.97
N GLY A 454 -9.05 -21.19 13.81
CA GLY A 454 -7.99 -22.01 13.19
C GLY A 454 -6.73 -21.23 12.79
N TRP A 455 -6.78 -19.89 12.74
CA TRP A 455 -5.60 -19.09 12.48
C TRP A 455 -4.55 -19.22 13.60
N TRP A 456 -4.96 -19.42 14.84
CA TRP A 456 -4.03 -19.58 15.97
C TRP A 456 -3.25 -20.89 15.92
N ASP A 457 -3.75 -21.90 15.19
CA ASP A 457 -3.09 -23.18 14.97
C ASP A 457 -2.17 -23.18 13.73
N ILE A 458 -2.05 -22.05 13.03
CA ILE A 458 -1.18 -21.93 11.85
C ILE A 458 0.28 -21.95 12.29
N ASN A 459 1.05 -22.87 11.70
CA ASN A 459 2.50 -22.87 11.82
C ASN A 459 3.07 -21.78 10.89
N LEU A 460 3.17 -20.56 11.40
CA LEU A 460 3.66 -19.42 10.64
C LEU A 460 5.18 -19.47 10.52
N PRO A 461 5.73 -19.21 9.35
CA PRO A 461 7.16 -18.98 9.19
C PRO A 461 7.56 -17.68 9.92
N PRO A 462 8.88 -17.47 10.16
CA PRO A 462 9.37 -16.21 10.70
C PRO A 462 8.77 -15.01 9.94
N TRP A 463 8.38 -13.96 10.66
CA TRP A 463 7.73 -12.75 10.13
C TRP A 463 6.29 -12.93 9.63
N GLY A 464 5.67 -14.08 9.83
CA GLY A 464 4.26 -14.31 9.50
C GLY A 464 3.92 -14.39 8.02
N TYR A 465 4.92 -14.63 7.16
CA TYR A 465 4.68 -14.82 5.72
C TYR A 465 4.60 -16.30 5.39
N ILE A 466 3.58 -16.67 4.65
CA ILE A 466 3.53 -17.93 3.91
C ILE A 466 3.79 -17.58 2.45
N ASP A 467 4.90 -18.08 1.92
CA ASP A 467 5.26 -17.94 0.50
C ASP A 467 4.40 -18.84 -0.41
#